data_55f09a4a5520217d82b84ea0fec69071
#
_entry.id   55f09a4a5520217d82b84ea0fec69071
#
_cell.length_a   1.000
_cell.length_b   1.000
_cell.length_c   1.000
_cell.angle_alpha   90.00
_cell.angle_beta   90.00
_cell.angle_gamma   90.00
#
_symmetry.space_group_name_H-M   'P 1'
#
loop_
_entity.id
_entity.type
_entity.pdbx_description
1 polymer ?
#
loop_
_entity_poly.entity_id
_entity_poly.type
_entity_poly.pdbx_seq_one_letter_code
_entity_poly.pdbx_strand_id
1 'polypeptide(L)'
;MNPSYSAAVRRTLTFAALALAVVSVAAAAAPAAERADASVFGGLGTWVDIYDGAVYASPESAAQRIAARKVRTVWVETANDGARVDVVHSVRLGRFVDALHARGVRVVAWYLPGHVQPALDQRRALAMVSFRTATGGAFDGVALDIESTKLRDVALRSRRAVALTRQLRAAAADVPLAIVPFNPRGLERRPATWPRFPWVDLAASADAFAPMVYTGGALKGFDATYGYVTRALRLLRLNTGDPNVQIHVAGGVADRLGPDELAGFVAAVEDDGGTIGVSLYDWLTTTPRAWKALAPLGAA
;
A
#
# COMPACT_ATOMS: atom_id res chain seq x y z
N MET A 1 77.03 24.64 -65.10
CA MET A 1 77.30 23.24 -65.49
C MET A 1 76.62 22.31 -64.50
N ASN A 2 75.58 21.77 -64.98
CA ASN A 2 75.10 20.43 -64.81
C ASN A 2 74.66 19.80 -63.44
N PRO A 3 73.77 18.88 -63.58
CA PRO A 3 72.51 18.82 -62.80
C PRO A 3 72.57 17.62 -61.85
N SER A 4 71.73 17.69 -60.88
CA SER A 4 71.52 16.49 -60.06
C SER A 4 70.00 16.24 -59.88
N TYR A 5 69.66 15.00 -60.26
CA TYR A 5 68.39 14.37 -60.12
C TYR A 5 67.94 14.21 -58.65
N SER A 6 66.69 14.57 -58.37
CA SER A 6 66.07 14.25 -57.12
C SER A 6 64.98 13.19 -57.37
N ALA A 7 65.13 12.00 -56.79
CA ALA A 7 64.16 10.94 -56.82
C ALA A 7 63.09 11.15 -55.76
N ALA A 8 61.84 11.30 -56.21
CA ALA A 8 60.69 11.36 -55.31
C ALA A 8 60.28 9.96 -54.81
N VAL A 9 60.44 9.70 -53.49
CA VAL A 9 59.95 8.53 -52.82
C VAL A 9 58.48 8.77 -52.48
N ARG A 10 57.58 8.12 -53.19
CA ARG A 10 56.15 8.05 -52.81
C ARG A 10 56.00 7.09 -51.64
N ARG A 11 55.69 7.59 -50.45
CA ARG A 11 55.21 6.80 -49.32
C ARG A 11 53.69 6.61 -49.43
N THR A 12 53.26 5.43 -49.72
CA THR A 12 51.87 4.99 -49.66
C THR A 12 51.53 4.75 -48.18
N LEU A 13 50.65 5.61 -47.62
CA LEU A 13 50.05 5.42 -46.30
C LEU A 13 48.83 4.53 -46.45
N THR A 14 48.97 3.31 -46.00
CA THR A 14 47.84 2.33 -45.86
C THR A 14 47.10 2.67 -44.58
N PHE A 15 45.90 3.22 -44.67
CA PHE A 15 45.01 3.36 -43.53
C PHE A 15 44.32 2.01 -43.26
N ALA A 16 44.70 1.35 -42.15
CA ALA A 16 43.94 0.22 -41.60
C ALA A 16 42.76 0.77 -40.86
N ALA A 17 41.54 0.61 -41.39
CA ALA A 17 40.30 0.93 -40.70
C ALA A 17 40.02 -0.18 -39.65
N LEU A 18 40.21 0.13 -38.37
CA LEU A 18 39.81 -0.71 -37.25
C LEU A 18 38.29 -0.58 -37.05
N ALA A 19 37.53 -1.54 -37.52
CA ALA A 19 36.10 -1.62 -37.26
C ALA A 19 35.87 -2.05 -35.81
N LEU A 20 35.45 -1.09 -34.95
CA LEU A 20 35.03 -1.36 -33.58
C LEU A 20 33.60 -1.95 -33.63
N ALA A 21 33.48 -3.27 -33.49
CA ALA A 21 32.18 -3.93 -33.32
C ALA A 21 31.64 -3.60 -31.91
N VAL A 22 30.66 -2.68 -31.84
CA VAL A 22 29.90 -2.43 -30.62
C VAL A 22 28.93 -3.59 -30.43
N VAL A 23 29.28 -4.53 -29.57
CA VAL A 23 28.35 -5.59 -29.12
C VAL A 23 27.38 -4.92 -28.14
N SER A 24 26.20 -4.56 -28.62
CA SER A 24 25.08 -4.14 -27.76
C SER A 24 24.56 -5.39 -27.04
N VAL A 25 24.99 -5.57 -25.80
CA VAL A 25 24.35 -6.52 -24.89
C VAL A 25 23.02 -5.89 -24.51
N ALA A 26 21.94 -6.30 -25.18
CA ALA A 26 20.59 -6.04 -24.73
C ALA A 26 20.44 -6.74 -23.37
N ALA A 27 20.43 -5.97 -22.30
CA ALA A 27 20.03 -6.48 -20.99
C ALA A 27 18.56 -6.96 -21.14
N ALA A 28 18.37 -8.27 -21.18
CA ALA A 28 17.04 -8.85 -21.08
C ALA A 28 16.42 -8.33 -19.78
N ALA A 29 15.34 -7.57 -19.88
CA ALA A 29 14.53 -7.20 -18.72
C ALA A 29 14.14 -8.51 -18.03
N ALA A 30 14.52 -8.68 -16.77
CA ALA A 30 14.05 -9.80 -15.98
C ALA A 30 12.52 -9.82 -16.07
N PRO A 31 11.88 -11.00 -16.24
CA PRO A 31 10.44 -11.08 -16.25
C PRO A 31 9.92 -10.40 -14.97
N ALA A 32 8.95 -9.52 -15.11
CA ALA A 32 8.28 -8.93 -13.96
C ALA A 32 7.77 -10.11 -13.11
N ALA A 33 8.19 -10.17 -11.85
CA ALA A 33 7.69 -11.19 -10.94
C ALA A 33 6.16 -11.14 -10.99
N GLU A 34 5.54 -12.31 -11.18
CA GLU A 34 4.09 -12.42 -11.18
C GLU A 34 3.59 -11.84 -9.85
N ARG A 35 2.70 -10.84 -9.94
CA ARG A 35 2.18 -10.16 -8.73
C ARG A 35 1.31 -11.15 -7.98
N ALA A 36 1.41 -11.13 -6.65
CA ALA A 36 0.54 -11.93 -5.80
C ALA A 36 -0.94 -11.50 -5.96
N ASP A 37 -1.86 -12.41 -5.65
CA ASP A 37 -3.30 -12.16 -5.82
C ASP A 37 -3.79 -11.02 -4.94
N ALA A 38 -4.04 -9.86 -5.54
CA ALA A 38 -4.55 -8.67 -4.86
C ALA A 38 -6.01 -8.82 -4.40
N SER A 39 -6.73 -9.88 -4.77
CA SER A 39 -8.12 -10.11 -4.38
C SER A 39 -8.29 -10.20 -2.86
N VAL A 40 -7.22 -10.54 -2.14
CA VAL A 40 -7.19 -10.56 -0.67
C VAL A 40 -7.56 -9.20 -0.04
N PHE A 41 -7.27 -8.10 -0.75
CA PHE A 41 -7.59 -6.74 -0.32
C PHE A 41 -9.00 -6.30 -0.76
N GLY A 42 -9.76 -7.16 -1.43
CA GLY A 42 -11.02 -6.82 -2.05
C GLY A 42 -12.24 -6.86 -1.14
N GLY A 43 -13.36 -6.29 -1.63
CA GLY A 43 -14.66 -6.30 -0.98
C GLY A 43 -14.79 -5.29 0.18
N LEU A 44 -15.89 -5.43 0.93
CA LEU A 44 -16.13 -4.60 2.10
C LEU A 44 -15.14 -4.94 3.22
N GLY A 45 -14.40 -3.94 3.69
CA GLY A 45 -13.40 -4.08 4.74
C GLY A 45 -13.71 -3.30 6.02
N THR A 46 -12.89 -3.54 7.04
CA THR A 46 -12.80 -2.71 8.26
C THR A 46 -11.41 -2.78 8.86
N TRP A 47 -11.08 -1.83 9.72
CA TRP A 47 -9.78 -1.69 10.37
C TRP A 47 -9.90 -1.94 11.85
N VAL A 48 -8.93 -2.64 12.41
CA VAL A 48 -8.79 -2.90 13.85
C VAL A 48 -7.37 -2.55 14.24
N ASP A 49 -7.19 -1.60 15.12
CA ASP A 49 -5.88 -1.20 15.61
C ASP A 49 -5.48 -1.89 16.92
N ILE A 50 -4.24 -1.68 17.37
CA ILE A 50 -3.72 -2.30 18.60
C ILE A 50 -4.37 -1.73 19.86
N TYR A 51 -5.12 -0.64 19.77
CA TYR A 51 -5.82 0.01 20.89
C TYR A 51 -7.27 -0.46 21.04
N ASP A 52 -7.77 -1.28 20.12
CA ASP A 52 -9.13 -1.83 20.12
C ASP A 52 -9.32 -2.91 21.21
N GLY A 53 -9.10 -2.53 22.45
CA GLY A 53 -9.11 -3.43 23.60
C GLY A 53 -10.35 -4.33 23.68
N ALA A 54 -11.52 -3.85 23.26
CA ALA A 54 -12.77 -4.60 23.23
C ALA A 54 -12.74 -5.77 22.21
N VAL A 55 -12.02 -5.61 21.10
CA VAL A 55 -11.82 -6.70 20.12
C VAL A 55 -10.95 -7.79 20.72
N TYR A 56 -9.82 -7.39 21.28
CA TYR A 56 -8.86 -8.34 21.88
C TYR A 56 -9.33 -8.97 23.20
N ALA A 57 -10.26 -8.32 23.93
CA ALA A 57 -10.87 -8.93 25.10
C ALA A 57 -11.80 -10.11 24.76
N SER A 58 -12.47 -10.08 23.61
CA SER A 58 -13.41 -11.13 23.17
C SER A 58 -13.28 -11.36 21.65
N PRO A 59 -12.17 -11.96 21.19
CA PRO A 59 -11.84 -12.08 19.76
C PRO A 59 -12.91 -12.78 18.94
N GLU A 60 -13.44 -13.89 19.42
CA GLU A 60 -14.45 -14.70 18.72
C GLU A 60 -15.78 -13.94 18.56
N SER A 61 -16.20 -13.23 19.62
CA SER A 61 -17.39 -12.38 19.58
C SER A 61 -17.22 -11.19 18.65
N ALA A 62 -16.02 -10.58 18.62
CA ALA A 62 -15.69 -9.52 17.68
C ALA A 62 -15.75 -10.03 16.23
N ALA A 63 -15.12 -11.17 15.93
CA ALA A 63 -15.16 -11.81 14.62
C ALA A 63 -16.59 -12.12 14.17
N GLN A 64 -17.45 -12.61 15.06
CA GLN A 64 -18.87 -12.85 14.77
C GLN A 64 -19.61 -11.55 14.39
N ARG A 65 -19.41 -10.47 15.14
CA ARG A 65 -20.04 -9.17 14.86
C ARG A 65 -19.56 -8.59 13.55
N ILE A 66 -18.27 -8.71 13.24
CA ILE A 66 -17.67 -8.23 11.99
C ILE A 66 -18.25 -9.02 10.80
N ALA A 67 -18.26 -10.35 10.87
CA ALA A 67 -18.82 -11.20 9.81
C ALA A 67 -20.31 -10.91 9.57
N ALA A 68 -21.08 -10.60 10.62
CA ALA A 68 -22.49 -10.23 10.51
C ALA A 68 -22.72 -8.92 9.72
N ARG A 69 -21.69 -8.09 9.54
CA ARG A 69 -21.68 -6.91 8.65
C ARG A 69 -21.31 -7.23 7.21
N LYS A 70 -21.14 -8.50 6.86
CA LYS A 70 -20.69 -8.97 5.52
C LYS A 70 -19.30 -8.44 5.14
N VAL A 71 -18.48 -8.13 6.14
CA VAL A 71 -17.08 -7.78 5.93
C VAL A 71 -16.35 -8.96 5.32
N ARG A 72 -15.56 -8.69 4.26
CA ARG A 72 -14.75 -9.68 3.55
C ARG A 72 -13.28 -9.63 3.95
N THR A 73 -12.80 -8.45 4.34
CA THR A 73 -11.39 -8.23 4.67
C THR A 73 -11.28 -7.40 5.94
N VAL A 74 -10.55 -7.89 6.92
CA VAL A 74 -10.20 -7.15 8.14
C VAL A 74 -8.73 -6.79 8.10
N TRP A 75 -8.43 -5.50 8.23
CA TRP A 75 -7.08 -4.98 8.35
C TRP A 75 -6.74 -4.86 9.83
N VAL A 76 -5.74 -5.61 10.31
CA VAL A 76 -5.35 -5.63 11.72
C VAL A 76 -3.98 -5.00 11.93
N GLU A 77 -3.87 -4.02 12.81
CA GLU A 77 -2.57 -3.49 13.22
C GLU A 77 -1.81 -4.53 14.03
N THR A 78 -0.62 -4.88 13.58
CA THR A 78 0.24 -5.80 14.34
C THR A 78 1.18 -5.05 15.26
N ALA A 79 1.65 -3.88 14.83
CA ALA A 79 2.49 -2.98 15.61
C ALA A 79 2.56 -1.60 14.94
N ASN A 80 3.02 -0.61 15.68
CA ASN A 80 3.53 0.66 15.16
C ASN A 80 4.96 0.89 15.66
N ASP A 81 5.58 1.97 15.24
CA ASP A 81 6.95 2.29 15.61
C ASP A 81 7.18 2.48 17.13
N GLY A 82 6.12 2.80 17.88
CA GLY A 82 6.14 2.94 19.35
C GLY A 82 5.87 1.65 20.13
N ALA A 83 5.46 0.56 19.45
CA ALA A 83 5.17 -0.69 20.11
C ALA A 83 6.41 -1.30 20.79
N ARG A 84 6.21 -2.03 21.90
CA ARG A 84 7.30 -2.66 22.65
C ARG A 84 7.64 -4.07 22.15
N VAL A 85 6.76 -4.65 21.37
CA VAL A 85 6.86 -6.00 20.79
C VAL A 85 6.62 -5.96 19.29
N ASP A 86 7.03 -7.01 18.58
CA ASP A 86 6.92 -7.04 17.13
C ASP A 86 5.48 -7.34 16.65
N VAL A 87 4.70 -8.08 17.46
CA VAL A 87 3.25 -8.31 17.24
C VAL A 87 2.54 -8.11 18.58
N VAL A 88 1.74 -7.05 18.65
CA VAL A 88 0.95 -6.70 19.86
C VAL A 88 -0.20 -7.69 20.03
N HIS A 89 -0.52 -8.03 21.27
CA HIS A 89 -1.60 -8.99 21.60
C HIS A 89 -1.50 -10.35 20.88
N SER A 90 -0.32 -10.83 20.53
CA SER A 90 -0.09 -11.95 19.61
C SER A 90 -1.01 -13.17 19.84
N VAL A 91 -1.22 -13.61 21.09
CA VAL A 91 -2.11 -14.74 21.42
C VAL A 91 -3.58 -14.41 21.10
N ARG A 92 -4.06 -13.24 21.52
CA ARG A 92 -5.45 -12.82 21.28
C ARG A 92 -5.70 -12.50 19.82
N LEU A 93 -4.73 -11.90 19.17
CA LEU A 93 -4.74 -11.66 17.72
C LEU A 93 -4.83 -12.99 16.97
N GLY A 94 -4.05 -14.01 17.36
CA GLY A 94 -4.15 -15.34 16.75
C GLY A 94 -5.56 -15.96 16.86
N ARG A 95 -6.19 -15.87 18.02
CA ARG A 95 -7.59 -16.29 18.20
C ARG A 95 -8.57 -15.50 17.34
N PHE A 96 -8.32 -14.18 17.16
CA PHE A 96 -9.14 -13.32 16.31
C PHE A 96 -9.02 -13.72 14.84
N VAL A 97 -7.79 -13.95 14.36
CA VAL A 97 -7.51 -14.43 13.00
C VAL A 97 -8.22 -15.76 12.73
N ASP A 98 -8.04 -16.76 13.62
CA ASP A 98 -8.68 -18.07 13.47
C ASP A 98 -10.22 -17.95 13.45
N ALA A 99 -10.78 -17.08 14.30
CA ALA A 99 -12.22 -16.85 14.36
C ALA A 99 -12.79 -16.13 13.12
N LEU A 100 -12.01 -15.24 12.49
CA LEU A 100 -12.37 -14.60 11.23
C LEU A 100 -12.29 -15.59 10.07
N HIS A 101 -11.20 -16.36 9.96
CA HIS A 101 -11.04 -17.40 8.96
C HIS A 101 -12.15 -18.45 9.00
N ALA A 102 -12.55 -18.89 10.19
CA ALA A 102 -13.69 -19.80 10.36
C ALA A 102 -15.03 -19.25 9.83
N ARG A 103 -15.07 -17.95 9.50
CA ARG A 103 -16.24 -17.26 8.93
C ARG A 103 -16.03 -16.79 7.50
N GLY A 104 -14.94 -17.22 6.84
CA GLY A 104 -14.58 -16.83 5.48
C GLY A 104 -14.19 -15.36 5.35
N VAL A 105 -13.71 -14.73 6.41
CA VAL A 105 -13.23 -13.36 6.42
C VAL A 105 -11.71 -13.38 6.35
N ARG A 106 -11.13 -12.68 5.36
CA ARG A 106 -9.69 -12.53 5.17
C ARG A 106 -9.10 -11.54 6.16
N VAL A 107 -7.85 -11.75 6.53
CA VAL A 107 -7.14 -10.91 7.50
C VAL A 107 -5.83 -10.39 6.90
N VAL A 108 -5.73 -9.08 6.75
CA VAL A 108 -4.53 -8.38 6.31
C VAL A 108 -3.85 -7.77 7.54
N ALA A 109 -2.60 -8.17 7.79
CA ALA A 109 -1.79 -7.53 8.82
C ALA A 109 -1.24 -6.19 8.32
N TRP A 110 -1.26 -5.14 9.14
CA TRP A 110 -0.58 -3.90 8.80
C TRP A 110 0.36 -3.42 9.90
N TYR A 111 1.42 -2.75 9.49
CA TYR A 111 2.45 -2.17 10.33
C TYR A 111 2.72 -0.72 9.95
N LEU A 112 2.79 0.19 10.95
CA LEU A 112 3.13 1.59 10.77
C LEU A 112 4.62 1.83 11.13
N PRO A 113 5.52 1.88 10.12
CA PRO A 113 6.95 2.11 10.34
C PRO A 113 7.26 3.57 10.64
N GLY A 114 8.17 3.78 11.59
CA GLY A 114 8.65 5.13 11.93
C GLY A 114 9.72 5.66 10.99
N HIS A 115 10.34 4.80 10.21
CA HIS A 115 11.48 5.08 9.35
C HIS A 115 12.75 5.59 10.07
N VAL A 116 12.71 5.67 11.40
CA VAL A 116 13.86 6.13 12.22
C VAL A 116 14.85 5.01 12.49
N GLN A 117 14.36 3.79 12.70
CA GLN A 117 15.13 2.59 13.05
C GLN A 117 14.92 1.49 12.00
N PRO A 118 15.67 1.46 10.87
CA PRO A 118 15.41 0.54 9.76
C PRO A 118 15.40 -0.94 10.16
N ALA A 119 16.31 -1.36 11.04
CA ALA A 119 16.37 -2.75 11.50
C ALA A 119 15.14 -3.15 12.34
N LEU A 120 14.59 -2.23 13.12
CA LEU A 120 13.34 -2.43 13.86
C LEU A 120 12.14 -2.51 12.91
N ASP A 121 12.07 -1.58 11.95
CA ASP A 121 11.01 -1.57 10.95
C ASP A 121 11.01 -2.86 10.13
N GLN A 122 12.19 -3.33 9.69
CA GLN A 122 12.34 -4.59 8.96
C GLN A 122 11.91 -5.79 9.82
N ARG A 123 12.36 -5.88 11.07
CA ARG A 123 12.00 -6.99 11.96
C ARG A 123 10.49 -7.10 12.16
N ARG A 124 9.78 -5.97 12.38
CA ARG A 124 8.34 -5.93 12.55
C ARG A 124 7.58 -6.26 11.26
N ALA A 125 8.03 -5.76 10.13
CA ALA A 125 7.46 -6.12 8.83
C ALA A 125 7.58 -7.63 8.56
N LEU A 126 8.73 -8.23 8.85
CA LEU A 126 8.93 -9.67 8.71
C LEU A 126 8.13 -10.49 9.74
N ALA A 127 7.87 -9.93 10.94
CA ALA A 127 7.04 -10.58 11.93
C ALA A 127 5.59 -10.78 11.45
N MET A 128 5.04 -9.90 10.58
CA MET A 128 3.75 -10.13 9.94
C MET A 128 3.74 -11.40 9.07
N VAL A 129 4.77 -11.57 8.27
CA VAL A 129 4.89 -12.73 7.36
C VAL A 129 5.11 -14.04 8.11
N SER A 130 5.92 -14.00 9.17
CA SER A 130 6.25 -15.18 9.96
C SER A 130 5.21 -15.52 11.02
N PHE A 131 4.23 -14.65 11.26
CA PHE A 131 3.19 -14.89 12.27
C PHE A 131 2.40 -16.17 11.99
N ARG A 132 2.19 -16.95 13.04
CA ARG A 132 1.30 -18.13 13.00
C ARG A 132 0.41 -18.13 14.23
N THR A 133 -0.85 -18.45 14.03
CA THR A 133 -1.79 -18.71 15.13
C THR A 133 -1.47 -20.02 15.84
N ALA A 134 -2.11 -20.28 16.95
CA ALA A 134 -1.95 -21.55 17.64
C ALA A 134 -2.44 -22.76 16.81
N THR A 135 -3.31 -22.53 15.83
CA THR A 135 -3.83 -23.56 14.91
C THR A 135 -3.01 -23.67 13.63
N GLY A 136 -1.95 -22.85 13.47
CA GLY A 136 -1.10 -22.80 12.28
C GLY A 136 -1.56 -21.80 11.21
N GLY A 137 -2.66 -21.07 11.43
CA GLY A 137 -3.16 -20.03 10.53
C GLY A 137 -2.16 -18.89 10.37
N ALA A 138 -2.21 -18.17 9.24
CA ALA A 138 -1.38 -17.01 8.91
C ALA A 138 -2.28 -15.84 8.47
N PHE A 139 -1.71 -14.66 8.28
CA PHE A 139 -2.39 -13.57 7.59
C PHE A 139 -2.50 -13.87 6.08
N ASP A 140 -3.60 -13.46 5.46
CA ASP A 140 -3.83 -13.63 4.03
C ASP A 140 -3.04 -12.62 3.18
N GLY A 141 -2.65 -11.51 3.78
CA GLY A 141 -1.82 -10.48 3.18
C GLY A 141 -1.21 -9.57 4.22
N VAL A 142 -0.29 -8.72 3.79
CA VAL A 142 0.39 -7.75 4.66
C VAL A 142 0.34 -6.35 4.06
N ALA A 143 0.48 -5.33 4.91
CA ALA A 143 0.50 -3.94 4.47
C ALA A 143 1.51 -3.11 5.26
N LEU A 144 2.10 -2.11 4.59
CA LEU A 144 2.93 -1.09 5.21
C LEU A 144 2.19 0.25 5.17
N ASP A 145 1.98 0.82 6.35
CA ASP A 145 1.37 2.15 6.51
C ASP A 145 2.44 3.24 6.41
N ILE A 146 2.55 3.83 5.23
CA ILE A 146 3.63 4.77 4.89
C ILE A 146 3.13 6.21 5.12
N GLU A 147 3.00 6.61 6.39
CA GLU A 147 2.55 7.95 6.77
C GLU A 147 3.42 8.66 7.80
N SER A 148 4.30 7.96 8.49
CA SER A 148 5.09 8.56 9.57
C SER A 148 6.04 9.66 9.07
N THR A 149 5.95 10.84 9.68
CA THR A 149 6.85 11.97 9.43
C THR A 149 7.91 12.15 10.52
N LYS A 150 8.09 11.17 11.41
CA LYS A 150 9.07 11.22 12.51
C LYS A 150 10.49 11.44 12.02
N LEU A 151 10.89 10.79 10.94
CA LEU A 151 12.15 11.06 10.25
C LEU A 151 12.00 12.33 9.41
N ARG A 152 12.60 13.44 9.86
CA ARG A 152 12.44 14.76 9.23
C ARG A 152 13.13 14.88 7.86
N ASP A 153 14.26 14.19 7.68
CA ASP A 153 14.91 14.11 6.35
C ASP A 153 14.01 13.36 5.37
N VAL A 154 13.33 14.10 4.51
CA VAL A 154 12.35 13.57 3.55
C VAL A 154 12.98 12.62 2.55
N ALA A 155 14.19 12.94 2.06
CA ALA A 155 14.87 12.08 1.08
C ALA A 155 15.29 10.75 1.72
N LEU A 156 15.81 10.77 2.93
CA LEU A 156 16.15 9.57 3.69
C LEU A 156 14.90 8.77 4.05
N ARG A 157 13.81 9.44 4.45
CA ARG A 157 12.51 8.82 4.76
C ARG A 157 11.97 8.06 3.54
N SER A 158 11.96 8.68 2.36
CA SER A 158 11.55 8.04 1.10
C SER A 158 12.42 6.83 0.77
N ARG A 159 13.74 6.96 0.85
CA ARG A 159 14.65 5.83 0.61
C ARG A 159 14.39 4.66 1.57
N ARG A 160 14.15 4.94 2.87
CA ARG A 160 13.88 3.90 3.88
C ARG A 160 12.52 3.23 3.67
N ALA A 161 11.47 3.99 3.32
CA ALA A 161 10.17 3.44 2.99
C ALA A 161 10.26 2.48 1.80
N VAL A 162 10.91 2.90 0.70
CA VAL A 162 11.12 2.06 -0.49
C VAL A 162 11.99 0.84 -0.18
N ALA A 163 13.08 1.00 0.59
CA ALA A 163 13.94 -0.10 0.97
C ALA A 163 13.19 -1.15 1.80
N LEU A 164 12.39 -0.72 2.79
CA LEU A 164 11.57 -1.61 3.61
C LEU A 164 10.57 -2.41 2.75
N THR A 165 9.88 -1.74 1.83
CA THR A 165 8.92 -2.38 0.93
C THR A 165 9.59 -3.42 0.04
N ARG A 166 10.76 -3.10 -0.54
CA ARG A 166 11.56 -4.03 -1.35
C ARG A 166 12.08 -5.22 -0.55
N GLN A 167 12.54 -4.99 0.68
CA GLN A 167 13.01 -6.05 1.58
C GLN A 167 11.87 -7.01 1.95
N LEU A 168 10.68 -6.47 2.26
CA LEU A 168 9.51 -7.28 2.58
C LEU A 168 9.09 -8.13 1.37
N ARG A 169 9.01 -7.53 0.17
CA ARG A 169 8.72 -8.27 -1.08
C ARG A 169 9.76 -9.36 -1.37
N ALA A 170 11.04 -9.08 -1.20
CA ALA A 170 12.09 -10.06 -1.42
C ALA A 170 12.03 -11.24 -0.45
N ALA A 171 11.62 -11.01 0.79
CA ALA A 171 11.49 -12.04 1.82
C ALA A 171 10.19 -12.86 1.71
N ALA A 172 9.17 -12.34 1.03
CA ALA A 172 7.82 -12.92 0.96
C ALA A 172 7.21 -12.65 -0.42
N ALA A 173 7.79 -13.25 -1.47
CA ALA A 173 7.39 -13.01 -2.86
C ALA A 173 5.93 -13.37 -3.13
N ASP A 174 5.44 -14.44 -2.52
CA ASP A 174 4.09 -14.98 -2.72
C ASP A 174 3.03 -14.38 -1.78
N VAL A 175 3.44 -13.53 -0.82
CA VAL A 175 2.50 -12.91 0.12
C VAL A 175 1.99 -11.60 -0.48
N PRO A 176 0.66 -11.41 -0.62
CA PRO A 176 0.08 -10.16 -1.08
C PRO A 176 0.52 -8.97 -0.20
N LEU A 177 1.05 -7.92 -0.83
CA LEU A 177 1.57 -6.73 -0.16
C LEU A 177 0.83 -5.48 -0.61
N ALA A 178 0.19 -4.81 0.34
CA ALA A 178 -0.40 -3.50 0.11
C ALA A 178 0.44 -2.35 0.70
N ILE A 179 0.29 -1.17 0.14
CA ILE A 179 0.76 0.09 0.72
C ILE A 179 -0.45 0.90 1.18
N VAL A 180 -0.41 1.35 2.43
CA VAL A 180 -1.37 2.32 2.99
C VAL A 180 -0.68 3.69 3.01
N PRO A 181 -0.85 4.51 1.98
CA PRO A 181 -0.18 5.80 1.88
C PRO A 181 -1.03 6.92 2.46
N PHE A 182 -0.41 8.07 2.71
CA PHE A 182 -1.16 9.32 2.78
C PHE A 182 -2.15 9.45 1.63
N ASN A 183 -3.26 10.16 1.89
CA ASN A 183 -4.20 10.53 0.85
C ASN A 183 -3.49 11.33 -0.27
N PRO A 184 -3.52 10.88 -1.54
CA PRO A 184 -2.92 11.59 -2.66
C PRO A 184 -3.42 13.03 -2.79
N ARG A 185 -4.73 13.27 -2.58
CA ARG A 185 -5.33 14.61 -2.57
C ARG A 185 -4.82 15.45 -1.39
N GLY A 186 -4.59 14.81 -0.24
CA GLY A 186 -4.00 15.46 0.94
C GLY A 186 -2.59 15.96 0.66
N LEU A 187 -1.75 15.15 0.01
CA LEU A 187 -0.39 15.53 -0.39
C LEU A 187 -0.39 16.59 -1.52
N GLU A 188 -1.33 16.53 -2.46
CA GLU A 188 -1.50 17.59 -3.47
C GLU A 188 -1.78 18.95 -2.83
N ARG A 189 -2.63 18.98 -1.79
CA ARG A 189 -2.96 20.21 -1.06
C ARG A 189 -1.88 20.69 -0.10
N ARG A 190 -1.09 19.77 0.44
CA ARG A 190 -0.02 20.01 1.41
C ARG A 190 1.27 19.31 0.98
N PRO A 191 1.89 19.71 -0.12
CA PRO A 191 3.06 19.02 -0.68
C PRO A 191 4.27 19.04 0.26
N ALA A 192 4.34 19.98 1.19
CA ALA A 192 5.40 20.04 2.19
C ALA A 192 5.37 18.88 3.21
N THR A 193 4.23 18.17 3.37
CA THR A 193 4.12 17.02 4.27
C THR A 193 5.08 15.89 3.86
N TRP A 194 5.08 15.57 2.57
CA TRP A 194 6.03 14.62 1.99
C TRP A 194 6.31 14.99 0.53
N PRO A 195 7.23 15.93 0.27
CA PRO A 195 7.62 16.31 -1.08
C PRO A 195 8.11 15.10 -1.88
N ARG A 196 7.62 14.96 -3.11
CA ARG A 196 8.00 13.85 -4.00
C ARG A 196 7.84 12.48 -3.33
N PHE A 197 6.66 12.22 -2.74
CA PHE A 197 6.33 10.90 -2.19
C PHE A 197 6.64 9.80 -3.24
N PRO A 198 7.30 8.69 -2.87
CA PRO A 198 7.89 7.75 -3.82
C PRO A 198 6.87 6.77 -4.42
N TRP A 199 5.80 7.27 -5.04
CA TRP A 199 4.67 6.49 -5.55
C TRP A 199 5.10 5.36 -6.49
N VAL A 200 5.90 5.66 -7.51
CA VAL A 200 6.34 4.71 -8.54
C VAL A 200 7.22 3.62 -7.92
N ASP A 201 8.17 4.02 -7.05
CA ASP A 201 9.05 3.06 -6.39
C ASP A 201 8.31 2.10 -5.45
N LEU A 202 7.27 2.58 -4.75
CA LEU A 202 6.43 1.75 -3.91
C LEU A 202 5.55 0.82 -4.75
N ALA A 203 4.97 1.34 -5.84
CA ALA A 203 4.15 0.55 -6.77
C ALA A 203 4.92 -0.59 -7.44
N ALA A 204 6.23 -0.44 -7.64
CA ALA A 204 7.07 -1.50 -8.19
C ALA A 204 7.14 -2.77 -7.34
N SER A 205 6.82 -2.67 -6.04
CA SER A 205 6.87 -3.81 -5.11
C SER A 205 5.52 -4.18 -4.49
N ALA A 206 4.50 -3.32 -4.63
CA ALA A 206 3.17 -3.52 -4.05
C ALA A 206 2.20 -4.17 -5.05
N ASP A 207 1.27 -4.98 -4.54
CA ASP A 207 0.18 -5.56 -5.32
C ASP A 207 -1.06 -4.68 -5.28
N ALA A 208 -1.24 -3.89 -4.21
CA ALA A 208 -2.36 -2.97 -4.05
C ALA A 208 -1.99 -1.72 -3.23
N PHE A 209 -2.85 -0.73 -3.30
CA PHE A 209 -2.81 0.46 -2.45
C PHE A 209 -4.11 0.61 -1.67
N ALA A 210 -4.00 1.01 -0.39
CA ALA A 210 -5.12 1.37 0.45
C ALA A 210 -5.00 2.84 0.92
N PRO A 211 -5.25 3.84 0.03
CA PRO A 211 -5.07 5.24 0.38
C PRO A 211 -6.06 5.67 1.47
N MET A 212 -5.57 6.43 2.46
CA MET A 212 -6.37 7.02 3.53
C MET A 212 -7.19 8.22 3.02
N VAL A 213 -8.31 7.96 2.34
CA VAL A 213 -9.18 8.99 1.75
C VAL A 213 -10.12 9.55 2.82
N TYR A 214 -9.54 10.04 3.94
CA TYR A 214 -10.31 10.53 5.07
C TYR A 214 -10.90 11.91 4.77
N THR A 215 -12.21 12.02 4.88
CA THR A 215 -12.99 13.26 4.64
C THR A 215 -13.62 13.77 5.93
N GLY A 216 -13.70 12.93 6.96
CA GLY A 216 -14.44 13.21 8.20
C GLY A 216 -14.07 14.51 8.89
N GLY A 217 -15.08 15.38 9.04
CA GLY A 217 -14.98 16.65 9.74
C GLY A 217 -14.44 17.84 8.93
N ALA A 218 -13.67 17.59 7.86
CA ALA A 218 -13.05 18.67 7.07
C ALA A 218 -13.86 19.08 5.83
N LEU A 219 -14.63 18.16 5.27
CA LEU A 219 -15.52 18.39 4.13
C LEU A 219 -16.96 18.26 4.56
N LYS A 220 -17.86 19.02 3.93
CA LYS A 220 -19.28 18.99 4.22
C LYS A 220 -20.08 18.79 2.94
N GLY A 221 -21.04 17.84 3.04
CA GLY A 221 -21.99 17.55 1.99
C GLY A 221 -21.51 16.57 0.93
N PHE A 222 -22.44 16.17 0.10
CA PHE A 222 -22.25 15.16 -0.96
C PHE A 222 -21.18 15.56 -1.96
N ASP A 223 -21.34 16.69 -2.65
CA ASP A 223 -20.47 17.10 -3.77
C ASP A 223 -19.01 17.27 -3.35
N ALA A 224 -18.79 17.87 -2.16
CA ALA A 224 -17.44 18.08 -1.64
C ALA A 224 -16.74 16.74 -1.35
N THR A 225 -17.46 15.78 -0.78
CA THR A 225 -16.93 14.44 -0.48
C THR A 225 -16.71 13.63 -1.75
N TYR A 226 -17.71 13.59 -2.64
CA TYR A 226 -17.62 12.93 -3.94
C TYR A 226 -16.40 13.41 -4.74
N GLY A 227 -16.29 14.72 -4.95
CA GLY A 227 -15.18 15.29 -5.70
C GLY A 227 -13.81 15.06 -5.05
N TYR A 228 -13.75 15.02 -3.71
CA TYR A 228 -12.50 14.74 -3.00
C TYR A 228 -12.04 13.29 -3.20
N VAL A 229 -12.95 12.33 -3.05
CA VAL A 229 -12.67 10.90 -3.23
C VAL A 229 -12.26 10.61 -4.68
N THR A 230 -13.07 11.03 -5.66
CA THR A 230 -12.78 10.88 -7.10
C THR A 230 -11.41 11.46 -7.47
N ARG A 231 -11.09 12.67 -6.95
CA ARG A 231 -9.79 13.28 -7.18
C ARG A 231 -8.65 12.47 -6.55
N ALA A 232 -8.84 11.92 -5.35
CA ALA A 232 -7.82 11.11 -4.68
C ALA A 232 -7.50 9.83 -5.48
N LEU A 233 -8.51 9.12 -5.96
CA LEU A 233 -8.34 7.89 -6.76
C LEU A 233 -7.65 8.18 -8.10
N ARG A 234 -8.07 9.23 -8.80
CA ARG A 234 -7.40 9.67 -10.02
C ARG A 234 -5.93 10.03 -9.79
N LEU A 235 -5.62 10.76 -8.71
CA LEU A 235 -4.25 11.14 -8.37
C LEU A 235 -3.40 9.92 -8.04
N LEU A 236 -3.94 8.89 -7.37
CA LEU A 236 -3.20 7.67 -7.10
C LEU A 236 -2.74 7.00 -8.39
N ARG A 237 -3.63 6.81 -9.36
CA ARG A 237 -3.30 6.25 -10.68
C ARG A 237 -2.26 7.06 -11.42
N LEU A 238 -2.41 8.38 -11.44
CA LEU A 238 -1.45 9.29 -12.05
C LEU A 238 -0.07 9.22 -11.39
N ASN A 239 -0.04 9.22 -10.06
CA ASN A 239 1.20 9.25 -9.29
C ASN A 239 1.96 7.93 -9.34
N THR A 240 1.27 6.79 -9.37
CA THR A 240 1.88 5.46 -9.53
C THR A 240 2.30 5.19 -10.96
N GLY A 241 1.74 5.92 -11.93
CA GLY A 241 1.94 5.67 -13.36
C GLY A 241 1.20 4.41 -13.86
N ASP A 242 0.33 3.82 -13.05
CA ASP A 242 -0.43 2.62 -13.39
C ASP A 242 -1.94 2.93 -13.35
N PRO A 243 -2.61 3.00 -14.52
CA PRO A 243 -4.05 3.23 -14.57
C PRO A 243 -4.88 2.08 -13.97
N ASN A 244 -4.29 0.89 -13.86
CA ASN A 244 -4.95 -0.33 -13.38
C ASN A 244 -4.48 -0.74 -11.98
N VAL A 245 -3.81 0.17 -11.25
CA VAL A 245 -3.37 -0.10 -9.89
C VAL A 245 -4.54 -0.57 -9.03
N GLN A 246 -4.34 -1.67 -8.30
CA GLN A 246 -5.39 -2.24 -7.45
C GLN A 246 -5.59 -1.36 -6.21
N ILE A 247 -6.83 -0.92 -5.96
CA ILE A 247 -7.15 0.06 -4.91
C ILE A 247 -8.21 -0.48 -3.96
N HIS A 248 -7.88 -0.53 -2.67
CA HIS A 248 -8.85 -0.63 -1.59
C HIS A 248 -9.03 0.75 -0.96
N VAL A 249 -10.20 1.36 -1.07
CA VAL A 249 -10.42 2.73 -0.57
C VAL A 249 -10.65 2.72 0.94
N ALA A 250 -9.73 3.32 1.71
CA ALA A 250 -9.92 3.53 3.15
C ALA A 250 -10.49 4.93 3.41
N GLY A 251 -11.80 5.02 3.59
CA GLY A 251 -12.48 6.25 4.01
C GLY A 251 -12.43 6.47 5.53
N GLY A 252 -12.89 7.61 6.01
CA GLY A 252 -12.96 7.89 7.46
C GLY A 252 -12.90 9.39 7.76
N VAL A 253 -12.79 9.78 9.02
CA VAL A 253 -13.04 8.94 10.23
C VAL A 253 -14.54 8.67 10.33
N ALA A 254 -14.95 7.44 10.57
CA ALA A 254 -16.31 6.97 10.29
C ALA A 254 -17.40 7.69 11.12
N ASP A 255 -17.17 7.97 12.40
CA ASP A 255 -18.12 8.66 13.30
C ASP A 255 -18.31 10.15 12.99
N ARG A 256 -17.43 10.73 12.15
CA ARG A 256 -17.46 12.14 11.75
C ARG A 256 -18.17 12.37 10.41
N LEU A 257 -18.64 11.31 9.75
CA LEU A 257 -19.34 11.39 8.48
C LEU A 257 -20.85 11.52 8.70
N GLY A 258 -21.44 12.58 8.16
CA GLY A 258 -22.88 12.74 8.07
C GLY A 258 -23.48 11.92 6.92
N PRO A 259 -24.81 11.93 6.76
CA PRO A 259 -25.49 11.21 5.69
C PRO A 259 -25.02 11.59 4.29
N ASP A 260 -24.87 12.89 4.03
CA ASP A 260 -24.49 13.40 2.70
C ASP A 260 -23.02 13.07 2.38
N GLU A 261 -22.11 13.16 3.38
CA GLU A 261 -20.72 12.76 3.22
C GLU A 261 -20.61 11.24 2.94
N LEU A 262 -21.38 10.40 3.65
CA LEU A 262 -21.43 8.98 3.39
C LEU A 262 -21.97 8.67 1.99
N ALA A 263 -23.03 9.34 1.56
CA ALA A 263 -23.58 9.18 0.22
C ALA A 263 -22.58 9.60 -0.86
N GLY A 264 -21.90 10.74 -0.69
CA GLY A 264 -20.88 11.19 -1.63
C GLY A 264 -19.65 10.27 -1.69
N PHE A 265 -19.25 9.69 -0.55
CA PHE A 265 -18.18 8.69 -0.49
C PHE A 265 -18.56 7.41 -1.25
N VAL A 266 -19.74 6.86 -0.98
CA VAL A 266 -20.25 5.63 -1.64
C VAL A 266 -20.37 5.85 -3.14
N ALA A 267 -21.02 6.92 -3.58
CA ALA A 267 -21.20 7.23 -4.99
C ALA A 267 -19.85 7.37 -5.73
N ALA A 268 -18.85 8.02 -5.11
CA ALA A 268 -17.53 8.17 -5.73
C ALA A 268 -16.80 6.82 -5.90
N VAL A 269 -16.99 5.88 -4.97
CA VAL A 269 -16.41 4.54 -5.08
C VAL A 269 -17.14 3.70 -6.14
N GLU A 270 -18.47 3.77 -6.19
CA GLU A 270 -19.29 3.09 -7.20
C GLU A 270 -18.97 3.58 -8.62
N ASP A 271 -18.90 4.89 -8.81
CA ASP A 271 -18.62 5.50 -10.12
C ASP A 271 -17.18 5.27 -10.59
N ASP A 272 -16.24 5.06 -9.66
CA ASP A 272 -14.84 4.74 -10.01
C ASP A 272 -14.73 3.41 -10.75
N GLY A 273 -15.51 2.41 -10.38
CA GLY A 273 -15.63 1.09 -11.04
C GLY A 273 -14.34 0.27 -11.13
N GLY A 274 -13.20 0.82 -10.68
CA GLY A 274 -11.87 0.19 -10.73
C GLY A 274 -11.26 -0.07 -9.36
N THR A 275 -12.00 0.14 -8.27
CA THR A 275 -11.59 -0.21 -6.92
C THR A 275 -11.94 -1.66 -6.60
N ILE A 276 -11.02 -2.38 -5.95
CA ILE A 276 -11.23 -3.78 -5.56
C ILE A 276 -11.87 -3.93 -4.18
N GLY A 277 -11.83 -2.88 -3.36
CA GLY A 277 -12.39 -2.92 -2.01
C GLY A 277 -12.59 -1.53 -1.42
N VAL A 278 -13.37 -1.50 -0.34
CA VAL A 278 -13.74 -0.28 0.37
C VAL A 278 -13.89 -0.54 1.86
N SER A 279 -13.52 0.42 2.66
CA SER A 279 -13.71 0.41 4.12
C SER A 279 -13.84 1.81 4.68
N LEU A 280 -14.28 1.89 5.92
CA LEU A 280 -14.11 3.09 6.75
C LEU A 280 -13.18 2.75 7.92
N TYR A 281 -12.31 3.67 8.26
CA TYR A 281 -11.51 3.63 9.48
C TYR A 281 -12.37 4.18 10.63
N ASP A 282 -12.70 3.42 11.67
CA ASP A 282 -12.32 2.04 11.93
C ASP A 282 -13.53 1.20 12.38
N TRP A 283 -13.31 -0.03 12.88
CA TRP A 283 -14.37 -0.90 13.38
C TRP A 283 -15.16 -0.27 14.52
N LEU A 284 -14.50 0.36 15.48
CA LEU A 284 -15.14 0.93 16.67
C LEU A 284 -15.96 2.19 16.35
N THR A 285 -15.51 2.99 15.38
CA THR A 285 -16.16 4.26 15.05
C THR A 285 -17.19 4.13 13.93
N THR A 286 -17.21 3.00 13.20
CA THR A 286 -18.19 2.80 12.10
C THR A 286 -19.60 2.58 12.67
N THR A 287 -20.43 3.59 12.53
CA THR A 287 -21.80 3.63 13.06
C THR A 287 -22.75 2.68 12.29
N PRO A 288 -23.91 2.28 12.87
CA PRO A 288 -24.92 1.50 12.15
C PRO A 288 -25.38 2.15 10.83
N ARG A 289 -25.42 3.49 10.79
CA ARG A 289 -25.73 4.27 9.57
C ARG A 289 -24.66 4.09 8.52
N ALA A 290 -23.39 4.18 8.90
CA ALA A 290 -22.27 4.01 7.99
C ALA A 290 -22.23 2.58 7.43
N TRP A 291 -22.44 1.55 8.26
CA TRP A 291 -22.58 0.16 7.78
C TRP A 291 -23.71 -0.02 6.78
N LYS A 292 -24.86 0.63 7.02
CA LYS A 292 -25.99 0.61 6.07
C LYS A 292 -25.63 1.27 4.73
N ALA A 293 -24.91 2.38 4.78
CA ALA A 293 -24.46 3.08 3.55
C ALA A 293 -23.45 2.26 2.74
N LEU A 294 -22.55 1.52 3.40
CA LEU A 294 -21.55 0.68 2.74
C LEU A 294 -22.10 -0.67 2.23
N ALA A 295 -23.28 -1.10 2.66
CA ALA A 295 -23.82 -2.42 2.33
C ALA A 295 -23.89 -2.74 0.82
N PRO A 296 -24.24 -1.80 -0.07
CA PRO A 296 -24.23 -2.04 -1.53
C PRO A 296 -22.84 -2.43 -2.04
N LEU A 297 -21.78 -1.78 -1.56
CA LEU A 297 -20.38 -2.03 -1.96
C LEU A 297 -19.83 -3.39 -1.50
N GLY A 298 -20.50 -4.07 -0.57
CA GLY A 298 -20.15 -5.41 -0.11
C GLY A 298 -20.83 -6.54 -0.89
N ALA A 299 -21.70 -6.21 -1.84
CA ALA A 299 -22.45 -7.18 -2.65
C ALA A 299 -21.81 -7.46 -4.02
N ALA A 300 -20.79 -6.68 -4.38
CA ALA A 300 -20.03 -6.80 -5.62
C ALA A 300 -18.90 -7.85 -5.51
#